data_9b22d58a9d3c1439f6f5ad91a4cce6a8
#
_entry.id   9b22d58a9d3c1439f6f5ad91a4cce6a8
#
_cell.length_a   1.000
_cell.length_b   1.000
_cell.length_c   1.000
_cell.angle_alpha   90.00
_cell.angle_beta   90.00
_cell.angle_gamma   90.00
#
_symmetry.space_group_name_H-M   'P 1'
#
loop_
_entity.id
_entity.type
_entity.pdbx_description
1 polymer ?
#
loop_
_entity_poly.entity_id
_entity_poly.type
_entity_poly.pdbx_seq_one_letter_code
_entity_poly.pdbx_strand_id
1 'polypeptide(L)'
;MRQKLWLLPAMFLAIALPAAPPQHTAAPPDEITAALPIIPGATFNLADYGAVGDGKTFDTEAFQKAIAAVAAAGGGHLIVPLGTYKTLPISLVSHMDLHLEAGAIIRASDNFADYGIPDPNQPRPENGERRPFARPAPLISCPSGTTDLAITGSGTIDGSGAMFWQWSDKTARRYPPGRAIVPRPVLVSLNGVTRLHVDGITLTNSPMFHLVPRGQDITIENLRIVAPSDAPNTDAMDPGGQRIVIRKCEIDTGDDNVALQSGSRDVLIEDLTCLHGHGISIGSPTRNGLSHVIVRRCTFDGTDNGLRIKSYRGNGGEVHDIRYSDIVMKNVRRPFDINMLYNGNAGGPTDVGPRQAAPGQTQAIPNFHDIHVTNLTVTRSPLAGRILGLPEQMANDITFTNVNIQSVRGFLVQDGKDITFDKVKIETAVGEPLVLDNASVKWNGSQKNGPLGGKPDVFY
;
A
#
# COMPACT_ATOMS: atom_id res chain seq x y z
N MET A 1 -29.25 82.88 11.74
CA MET A 1 -28.01 82.43 11.07
C MET A 1 -27.51 81.18 11.77
N ARG A 2 -27.72 79.98 11.24
CA ARG A 2 -27.20 78.74 11.74
C ARG A 2 -26.21 78.19 10.70
N GLN A 3 -24.92 78.11 11.07
CA GLN A 3 -23.87 77.53 10.26
C GLN A 3 -23.97 76.04 10.36
N LYS A 4 -24.05 75.32 9.20
CA LYS A 4 -23.92 73.84 9.11
C LYS A 4 -22.47 73.51 8.96
N LEU A 5 -21.94 72.72 9.94
CA LEU A 5 -20.65 72.15 9.87
C LEU A 5 -20.75 70.82 9.04
N TRP A 6 -19.94 70.69 7.99
CA TRP A 6 -19.79 69.48 7.20
C TRP A 6 -18.63 68.65 7.77
N LEU A 7 -18.93 67.48 8.29
CA LEU A 7 -17.94 66.48 8.68
C LEU A 7 -17.61 65.64 7.43
N LEU A 8 -16.35 65.66 6.98
CA LEU A 8 -15.79 64.75 6.01
C LEU A 8 -15.43 63.40 6.69
N PRO A 9 -15.77 62.24 6.10
CA PRO A 9 -15.33 60.95 6.65
C PRO A 9 -13.84 60.69 6.30
N ALA A 10 -13.04 60.41 7.30
CA ALA A 10 -11.68 59.98 7.16
C ALA A 10 -11.67 58.51 6.63
N MET A 11 -11.15 58.36 5.43
CA MET A 11 -10.93 57.05 4.78
C MET A 11 -9.66 56.44 5.34
N PHE A 12 -9.80 55.43 6.24
CA PHE A 12 -8.68 54.62 6.70
C PHE A 12 -8.23 53.67 5.61
N LEU A 13 -7.07 53.92 5.04
CA LEU A 13 -6.38 53.01 4.12
C LEU A 13 -5.76 51.88 4.94
N ALA A 14 -6.35 50.69 4.94
CA ALA A 14 -5.76 49.49 5.57
C ALA A 14 -4.59 49.03 4.70
N ILE A 15 -3.38 49.25 5.15
CA ILE A 15 -2.18 48.66 4.57
C ILE A 15 -2.13 47.20 4.99
N ALA A 16 -2.39 46.30 4.04
CA ALA A 16 -2.19 44.86 4.25
C ALA A 16 -0.69 44.58 4.39
N LEU A 17 -0.27 44.13 5.54
CA LEU A 17 1.09 43.60 5.76
C LEU A 17 1.26 42.32 4.94
N PRO A 18 2.40 42.10 4.27
CA PRO A 18 2.66 40.86 3.58
C PRO A 18 2.65 39.69 4.59
N ALA A 19 1.99 38.60 4.22
CA ALA A 19 2.00 37.38 5.02
C ALA A 19 3.43 36.92 5.27
N ALA A 20 3.75 36.61 6.51
CA ALA A 20 5.04 36.05 6.86
C ALA A 20 5.27 34.73 6.08
N PRO A 21 6.50 34.47 5.60
CA PRO A 21 6.80 33.20 4.95
C PRO A 21 6.50 32.05 5.89
N PRO A 22 6.05 30.89 5.39
CA PRO A 22 5.79 29.73 6.22
C PRO A 22 7.05 29.38 7.01
N GLN A 23 6.93 29.33 8.33
CA GLN A 23 8.00 28.88 9.17
C GLN A 23 8.20 27.39 8.89
N HIS A 24 9.39 27.02 8.39
CA HIS A 24 9.83 25.64 8.36
C HIS A 24 9.85 25.13 9.81
N THR A 25 8.84 24.38 10.20
CA THR A 25 8.88 23.60 11.43
C THR A 25 10.06 22.63 11.34
N ALA A 26 10.79 22.44 12.43
CA ALA A 26 11.87 21.47 12.49
C ALA A 26 11.35 20.11 11.97
N ALA A 27 12.14 19.44 11.14
CA ALA A 27 11.80 18.12 10.63
C ALA A 27 11.37 17.20 11.78
N PRO A 28 10.28 16.43 11.62
CA PRO A 28 9.86 15.48 12.64
C PRO A 28 11.01 14.53 13.00
N PRO A 29 11.04 13.98 14.23
CA PRO A 29 12.09 13.05 14.62
C PRO A 29 12.13 11.84 13.69
N ASP A 30 13.30 11.40 13.28
CA ASP A 30 13.51 10.25 12.38
C ASP A 30 13.11 8.89 13.00
N GLU A 31 12.65 8.90 14.25
CA GLU A 31 12.25 7.70 14.99
C GLU A 31 10.75 7.66 15.18
N ILE A 32 10.10 6.82 14.34
CA ILE A 32 8.66 6.52 14.45
C ILE A 32 8.50 5.22 15.24
N THR A 33 7.71 5.27 16.30
CA THR A 33 7.41 4.11 17.14
C THR A 33 5.90 3.90 17.23
N ALA A 34 5.50 2.65 17.47
CA ALA A 34 4.12 2.26 17.74
C ALA A 34 4.04 1.55 19.08
N ALA A 35 3.03 1.85 19.87
CA ALA A 35 2.81 1.15 21.14
C ALA A 35 2.37 -0.30 20.89
N LEU A 36 3.01 -1.24 21.58
CA LEU A 36 2.64 -2.65 21.50
C LEU A 36 1.37 -2.94 22.31
N PRO A 37 0.63 -4.01 21.94
CA PRO A 37 -0.55 -4.44 22.69
C PRO A 37 -0.18 -4.96 24.09
N ILE A 38 -1.10 -4.81 25.02
CA ILE A 38 -1.01 -5.38 26.38
C ILE A 38 -1.98 -6.55 26.44
N ILE A 39 -1.44 -7.77 26.42
CA ILE A 39 -2.23 -9.01 26.42
C ILE A 39 -2.17 -9.63 27.82
N PRO A 40 -3.30 -9.99 28.45
CA PRO A 40 -3.32 -10.74 29.72
C PRO A 40 -2.63 -12.09 29.57
N GLY A 41 -1.98 -12.56 30.64
CA GLY A 41 -1.17 -13.78 30.61
C GLY A 41 -1.93 -15.12 30.61
N ALA A 42 -3.28 -15.11 30.55
CA ALA A 42 -4.07 -16.34 30.45
C ALA A 42 -3.82 -17.03 29.11
N THR A 43 -3.74 -18.36 29.12
CA THR A 43 -3.52 -19.17 27.92
C THR A 43 -4.64 -20.16 27.68
N PHE A 44 -5.01 -20.32 26.41
CA PHE A 44 -6.10 -21.18 25.96
C PHE A 44 -5.56 -22.05 24.81
N ASN A 45 -5.62 -23.36 24.93
CA ASN A 45 -5.19 -24.24 23.84
C ASN A 45 -6.37 -24.58 22.94
N LEU A 46 -6.25 -24.36 21.64
CA LEU A 46 -7.33 -24.60 20.67
C LEU A 46 -7.83 -26.05 20.70
N ALA A 47 -6.95 -27.03 20.99
CA ALA A 47 -7.30 -28.43 21.11
C ALA A 47 -8.31 -28.71 22.23
N ASP A 48 -8.27 -27.94 23.32
CA ASP A 48 -9.20 -28.10 24.47
C ASP A 48 -10.64 -27.74 24.10
N TYR A 49 -10.86 -27.06 22.96
CA TYR A 49 -12.17 -26.67 22.45
C TYR A 49 -12.69 -27.57 21.33
N GLY A 50 -11.99 -28.72 21.12
CA GLY A 50 -12.41 -29.75 20.18
C GLY A 50 -11.89 -29.58 18.76
N ALA A 51 -10.84 -28.77 18.56
CA ALA A 51 -10.16 -28.69 17.26
C ALA A 51 -9.44 -30.00 16.94
N VAL A 52 -9.53 -30.43 15.68
CA VAL A 52 -8.97 -31.70 15.19
C VAL A 52 -7.60 -31.49 14.54
N GLY A 53 -7.44 -30.42 13.74
CA GLY A 53 -6.18 -30.07 13.09
C GLY A 53 -5.71 -31.06 12.02
N ASP A 54 -6.63 -31.82 11.39
CA ASP A 54 -6.32 -32.88 10.38
C ASP A 54 -6.29 -32.35 8.94
N GLY A 55 -6.59 -31.06 8.73
CA GLY A 55 -6.67 -30.39 7.43
C GLY A 55 -7.93 -30.75 6.61
N LYS A 56 -8.88 -31.48 7.16
CA LYS A 56 -10.12 -31.93 6.50
C LYS A 56 -11.35 -31.50 7.26
N THR A 57 -11.39 -31.75 8.55
CA THR A 57 -12.47 -31.35 9.44
C THR A 57 -12.48 -29.85 9.60
N PHE A 58 -13.68 -29.22 9.61
CA PHE A 58 -13.78 -27.82 9.92
C PHE A 58 -13.64 -27.58 11.41
N ASP A 59 -12.62 -26.83 11.78
CA ASP A 59 -12.33 -26.42 13.17
C ASP A 59 -12.96 -25.07 13.54
N THR A 60 -13.84 -24.53 12.70
CA THR A 60 -14.47 -23.20 12.88
C THR A 60 -15.16 -23.06 14.23
N GLU A 61 -15.94 -24.09 14.63
CA GLU A 61 -16.66 -24.08 15.91
C GLU A 61 -15.68 -24.09 17.10
N ALA A 62 -14.57 -24.85 16.99
CA ALA A 62 -13.53 -24.87 18.02
C ALA A 62 -12.87 -23.48 18.17
N PHE A 63 -12.54 -22.81 17.06
CA PHE A 63 -12.05 -21.41 17.10
C PHE A 63 -13.06 -20.48 17.77
N GLN A 64 -14.33 -20.56 17.40
CA GLN A 64 -15.38 -19.70 17.97
C GLN A 64 -15.50 -19.90 19.48
N LYS A 65 -15.50 -21.14 19.96
CA LYS A 65 -15.53 -21.48 21.39
C LYS A 65 -14.29 -20.98 22.14
N ALA A 66 -13.11 -21.16 21.56
CA ALA A 66 -11.85 -20.72 22.15
C ALA A 66 -11.78 -19.18 22.23
N ILE A 67 -12.14 -18.48 21.15
CA ILE A 67 -12.18 -17.01 21.12
C ILE A 67 -13.21 -16.47 22.14
N ALA A 68 -14.37 -17.10 22.27
CA ALA A 68 -15.35 -16.74 23.28
C ALA A 68 -14.83 -16.94 24.72
N ALA A 69 -14.05 -17.99 24.97
CA ALA A 69 -13.41 -18.22 26.26
C ALA A 69 -12.36 -17.14 26.58
N VAL A 70 -11.53 -16.76 25.60
CA VAL A 70 -10.57 -15.64 25.72
C VAL A 70 -11.31 -14.37 26.07
N ALA A 71 -12.42 -14.04 25.37
CA ALA A 71 -13.21 -12.86 25.62
C ALA A 71 -13.84 -12.88 27.04
N ALA A 72 -14.36 -14.00 27.48
CA ALA A 72 -14.96 -14.18 28.78
C ALA A 72 -13.95 -14.02 29.93
N ALA A 73 -12.68 -14.35 29.70
CA ALA A 73 -11.56 -14.17 30.64
C ALA A 73 -11.00 -12.73 30.65
N GLY A 74 -11.49 -11.85 29.78
CA GLY A 74 -10.97 -10.49 29.63
C GLY A 74 -9.70 -10.38 28.79
N GLY A 75 -9.33 -11.44 28.06
CA GLY A 75 -8.18 -11.50 27.16
C GLY A 75 -7.27 -12.69 27.44
N GLY A 76 -6.23 -12.84 26.61
CA GLY A 76 -5.23 -13.90 26.75
C GLY A 76 -4.67 -14.39 25.41
N HIS A 77 -3.87 -15.43 25.49
CA HIS A 77 -3.21 -16.05 24.35
C HIS A 77 -3.97 -17.31 23.91
N LEU A 78 -4.53 -17.31 22.70
CA LEU A 78 -5.08 -18.50 22.07
C LEU A 78 -3.96 -19.22 21.31
N ILE A 79 -3.52 -20.33 21.86
CA ILE A 79 -2.47 -21.16 21.27
C ILE A 79 -3.08 -22.09 20.22
N VAL A 80 -2.58 -22.00 18.99
CA VAL A 80 -2.88 -22.94 17.89
C VAL A 80 -1.70 -23.89 17.79
N PRO A 81 -1.81 -25.15 18.26
CA PRO A 81 -0.70 -26.10 18.26
C PRO A 81 -0.40 -26.64 16.86
N LEU A 82 0.65 -27.44 16.74
CA LEU A 82 1.00 -28.15 15.50
C LEU A 82 -0.22 -28.87 14.92
N GLY A 83 -0.54 -28.63 13.65
CA GLY A 83 -1.67 -29.23 12.94
C GLY A 83 -2.12 -28.35 11.76
N THR A 84 -3.07 -28.85 10.98
CA THR A 84 -3.70 -28.08 9.89
C THR A 84 -5.19 -27.88 10.19
N TYR A 85 -5.56 -26.68 10.55
CA TYR A 85 -6.90 -26.32 11.01
C TYR A 85 -7.68 -25.67 9.86
N LYS A 86 -8.55 -26.45 9.19
CA LYS A 86 -9.42 -25.93 8.16
C LYS A 86 -10.55 -25.13 8.80
N THR A 87 -10.74 -23.88 8.39
CA THR A 87 -11.76 -23.02 9.00
C THR A 87 -12.48 -22.12 7.99
N LEU A 88 -13.70 -21.76 8.32
CA LEU A 88 -14.43 -20.62 7.74
C LEU A 88 -14.02 -19.34 8.48
N PRO A 89 -14.53 -18.15 8.08
CA PRO A 89 -14.18 -16.88 8.72
C PRO A 89 -14.31 -16.88 10.24
N ILE A 90 -13.29 -16.38 10.92
CA ILE A 90 -13.25 -16.18 12.37
C ILE A 90 -13.03 -14.71 12.71
N SER A 91 -13.55 -14.26 13.85
CA SER A 91 -13.43 -12.88 14.33
C SER A 91 -12.74 -12.84 15.67
N LEU A 92 -11.57 -12.19 15.70
CA LEU A 92 -10.77 -12.01 16.93
C LEU A 92 -11.39 -10.94 17.82
N VAL A 93 -10.94 -10.86 19.08
CA VAL A 93 -11.46 -9.95 20.11
C VAL A 93 -10.35 -9.07 20.69
N SER A 94 -10.72 -8.06 21.47
CA SER A 94 -9.75 -7.22 22.18
C SER A 94 -8.94 -8.00 23.22
N HIS A 95 -7.73 -7.53 23.52
CA HIS A 95 -6.79 -8.10 24.49
C HIS A 95 -6.40 -9.55 24.19
N MET A 96 -6.35 -9.91 22.91
CA MET A 96 -6.11 -11.27 22.46
C MET A 96 -4.83 -11.36 21.63
N ASP A 97 -4.05 -12.43 21.86
CA ASP A 97 -3.01 -12.90 20.94
C ASP A 97 -3.46 -14.24 20.33
N LEU A 98 -3.55 -14.29 19.01
CA LEU A 98 -3.67 -15.54 18.27
C LEU A 98 -2.25 -16.06 17.98
N HIS A 99 -1.79 -17.00 18.81
CA HIS A 99 -0.43 -17.52 18.74
C HIS A 99 -0.36 -18.87 17.98
N LEU A 100 0.34 -18.85 16.84
CA LEU A 100 0.51 -20.05 16.00
C LEU A 100 1.87 -20.69 16.31
N GLU A 101 1.86 -21.90 16.91
CA GLU A 101 3.08 -22.67 17.13
C GLU A 101 3.74 -23.07 15.81
N ALA A 102 5.00 -23.50 15.89
CA ALA A 102 5.73 -24.00 14.75
C ALA A 102 5.01 -25.19 14.10
N GLY A 103 4.74 -25.08 12.79
CA GLY A 103 4.00 -26.09 12.03
C GLY A 103 2.47 -26.03 12.18
N ALA A 104 1.92 -25.09 12.94
CA ALA A 104 0.49 -24.79 12.91
C ALA A 104 0.11 -24.15 11.59
N ILE A 105 -0.97 -24.60 10.97
CA ILE A 105 -1.52 -24.04 9.73
C ILE A 105 -3.01 -23.76 9.91
N ILE A 106 -3.40 -22.49 9.86
CA ILE A 106 -4.81 -22.09 9.71
C ILE A 106 -5.09 -22.01 8.21
N ARG A 107 -6.00 -22.85 7.71
CA ARG A 107 -6.29 -22.95 6.28
C ARG A 107 -7.73 -22.58 5.95
N ALA A 108 -7.90 -21.69 4.98
CA ALA A 108 -9.20 -21.36 4.42
C ALA A 108 -9.77 -22.52 3.60
N SER A 109 -11.09 -22.55 3.43
CA SER A 109 -11.73 -23.53 2.52
C SER A 109 -11.27 -23.30 1.08
N ASP A 110 -11.14 -24.39 0.36
CA ASP A 110 -10.84 -24.47 -1.08
C ASP A 110 -12.09 -24.79 -1.93
N ASN A 111 -13.29 -24.60 -1.37
CA ASN A 111 -14.56 -24.85 -2.02
C ASN A 111 -15.45 -23.59 -2.05
N PHE A 112 -15.90 -23.16 -3.23
CA PHE A 112 -16.77 -21.99 -3.41
C PHE A 112 -18.09 -22.07 -2.64
N ALA A 113 -18.67 -23.27 -2.51
CA ALA A 113 -19.94 -23.47 -1.81
C ALA A 113 -19.86 -23.05 -0.32
N ASP A 114 -18.68 -23.21 0.31
CA ASP A 114 -18.47 -22.83 1.71
C ASP A 114 -18.48 -21.30 1.91
N TYR A 115 -18.34 -20.53 0.82
CA TYR A 115 -18.46 -19.08 0.78
C TYR A 115 -19.82 -18.58 0.28
N GLY A 116 -20.78 -19.48 0.05
CA GLY A 116 -22.07 -19.17 -0.56
C GLY A 116 -21.95 -18.72 -2.02
N ILE A 117 -20.87 -19.09 -2.69
CA ILE A 117 -20.61 -18.77 -4.09
C ILE A 117 -21.03 -20.00 -4.93
N PRO A 118 -22.01 -19.88 -5.85
CA PRO A 118 -22.33 -20.96 -6.79
C PRO A 118 -21.11 -21.30 -7.65
N ASP A 119 -21.05 -22.56 -8.12
CA ASP A 119 -19.98 -22.99 -9.02
C ASP A 119 -19.87 -22.05 -10.24
N PRO A 120 -18.77 -21.33 -10.38
CA PRO A 120 -18.60 -20.36 -11.46
C PRO A 120 -18.45 -21.01 -12.85
N ASN A 121 -18.29 -22.33 -12.93
CA ASN A 121 -18.25 -23.10 -14.17
C ASN A 121 -19.65 -23.44 -14.70
N GLN A 122 -20.71 -23.35 -13.89
CA GLN A 122 -22.06 -23.65 -14.34
C GLN A 122 -22.58 -22.57 -15.29
N PRO A 123 -23.37 -22.95 -16.32
CA PRO A 123 -24.08 -22.01 -17.19
C PRO A 123 -24.93 -21.06 -16.34
N ARG A 124 -24.86 -19.78 -16.62
CA ARG A 124 -25.75 -18.81 -15.97
C ARG A 124 -27.19 -19.02 -16.45
N PRO A 125 -28.19 -18.78 -15.57
CA PRO A 125 -29.56 -18.74 -15.97
C PRO A 125 -29.76 -17.74 -17.13
N GLU A 126 -30.57 -18.12 -18.14
CA GLU A 126 -30.82 -17.30 -19.35
C GLU A 126 -31.51 -15.95 -19.05
N ASN A 127 -32.11 -15.79 -17.86
CA ASN A 127 -32.83 -14.57 -17.48
C ASN A 127 -31.92 -13.37 -17.15
N GLY A 128 -30.62 -13.47 -17.35
CA GLY A 128 -29.68 -12.33 -17.36
C GLY A 128 -29.50 -11.56 -16.04
N GLU A 129 -30.14 -11.96 -14.95
CA GLU A 129 -29.97 -11.34 -13.66
C GLU A 129 -28.55 -11.58 -13.12
N ARG A 130 -27.71 -10.60 -13.31
CA ARG A 130 -26.41 -10.50 -12.63
C ARG A 130 -26.66 -10.09 -11.17
N ARG A 131 -26.97 -11.03 -10.29
CA ARG A 131 -26.82 -10.75 -8.86
C ARG A 131 -25.32 -10.68 -8.59
N PRO A 132 -24.80 -9.51 -8.21
CA PRO A 132 -23.40 -9.45 -7.75
C PRO A 132 -23.30 -10.36 -6.53
N PHE A 133 -22.41 -11.34 -6.56
CA PHE A 133 -22.11 -12.11 -5.37
C PHE A 133 -21.62 -11.14 -4.28
N ALA A 134 -22.13 -11.29 -3.07
CA ALA A 134 -21.58 -10.59 -1.93
C ALA A 134 -20.10 -10.97 -1.77
N ARG A 135 -19.25 -10.01 -1.44
CA ARG A 135 -17.84 -10.32 -1.14
C ARG A 135 -17.80 -11.21 0.10
N PRO A 136 -17.12 -12.36 0.05
CA PRO A 136 -16.95 -13.19 1.22
C PRO A 136 -16.23 -12.45 2.34
N ALA A 137 -16.53 -12.77 3.58
CA ALA A 137 -15.83 -12.23 4.73
C ALA A 137 -14.33 -12.62 4.71
N PRO A 138 -13.42 -11.80 5.26
CA PRO A 138 -12.03 -12.18 5.46
C PRO A 138 -11.92 -13.45 6.31
N LEU A 139 -10.90 -14.28 6.07
CA LEU A 139 -10.70 -15.48 6.90
C LEU A 139 -10.49 -15.11 8.37
N ILE A 140 -9.67 -14.09 8.62
CA ILE A 140 -9.47 -13.54 9.96
C ILE A 140 -9.85 -12.06 9.95
N SER A 141 -10.69 -11.66 10.90
CA SER A 141 -11.13 -10.28 11.08
C SER A 141 -11.24 -9.92 12.55
N CYS A 142 -11.56 -8.67 12.83
CA CYS A 142 -11.95 -8.20 14.16
C CYS A 142 -13.02 -7.11 14.06
N PRO A 143 -13.83 -6.88 15.10
CA PRO A 143 -14.74 -5.74 15.17
C PRO A 143 -13.96 -4.41 15.15
N SER A 144 -14.53 -3.37 14.55
CA SER A 144 -13.98 -2.02 14.66
C SER A 144 -13.98 -1.55 16.13
N GLY A 145 -12.89 -0.92 16.56
CA GLY A 145 -12.69 -0.52 17.95
C GLY A 145 -11.99 -1.59 18.80
N THR A 146 -11.56 -2.70 18.22
CA THR A 146 -10.70 -3.69 18.87
C THR A 146 -9.42 -3.03 19.39
N THR A 147 -9.01 -3.35 20.60
CA THR A 147 -7.77 -2.86 21.21
C THR A 147 -6.90 -4.03 21.66
N ASP A 148 -5.58 -3.81 21.64
CA ASP A 148 -4.62 -4.79 22.16
C ASP A 148 -4.78 -6.16 21.47
N LEU A 149 -4.48 -6.20 20.18
CA LEU A 149 -4.59 -7.39 19.36
C LEU A 149 -3.21 -7.82 18.87
N ALA A 150 -2.92 -9.11 18.97
CA ALA A 150 -1.73 -9.69 18.38
C ALA A 150 -2.05 -10.94 17.55
N ILE A 151 -1.22 -11.20 16.53
CA ILE A 151 -1.13 -12.48 15.82
C ILE A 151 0.36 -12.83 15.78
N THR A 152 0.76 -13.84 16.50
CA THR A 152 2.20 -14.14 16.72
C THR A 152 2.55 -15.59 16.48
N GLY A 153 3.85 -15.90 16.57
CA GLY A 153 4.37 -17.25 16.47
C GLY A 153 5.12 -17.51 15.16
N SER A 154 5.22 -18.78 14.77
CA SER A 154 5.95 -19.20 13.56
C SER A 154 5.13 -20.11 12.63
N GLY A 155 3.82 -20.17 12.86
CA GLY A 155 2.90 -20.92 12.00
C GLY A 155 2.50 -20.18 10.73
N THR A 156 1.54 -20.75 10.02
CA THR A 156 1.11 -20.27 8.68
C THR A 156 -0.39 -20.00 8.65
N ILE A 157 -0.79 -18.94 7.95
CA ILE A 157 -2.18 -18.70 7.55
C ILE A 157 -2.24 -18.82 6.03
N ASP A 158 -2.95 -19.85 5.54
CA ASP A 158 -3.09 -20.21 4.12
C ASP A 158 -4.48 -19.88 3.61
N GLY A 159 -4.58 -19.00 2.64
CA GLY A 159 -5.84 -18.51 2.08
C GLY A 159 -6.48 -19.43 1.03
N SER A 160 -5.81 -20.52 0.60
CA SER A 160 -6.29 -21.43 -0.46
C SER A 160 -6.73 -20.69 -1.74
N GLY A 161 -6.04 -19.57 -2.10
CA GLY A 161 -6.48 -18.60 -3.10
C GLY A 161 -6.51 -19.07 -4.54
N ALA A 162 -5.84 -20.19 -4.87
CA ALA A 162 -5.67 -20.67 -6.24
C ALA A 162 -7.01 -20.82 -6.99
N MET A 163 -8.06 -21.27 -6.32
CA MET A 163 -9.38 -21.42 -6.93
C MET A 163 -10.00 -20.08 -7.36
N PHE A 164 -9.63 -18.97 -6.71
CA PHE A 164 -10.19 -17.66 -6.98
C PHE A 164 -9.45 -16.90 -8.11
N TRP A 165 -8.14 -17.07 -8.25
CA TRP A 165 -7.31 -16.21 -9.11
C TRP A 165 -7.74 -16.22 -10.58
N GLN A 166 -8.12 -17.38 -11.08
CA GLN A 166 -8.61 -17.50 -12.47
C GLN A 166 -9.94 -16.75 -12.73
N TRP A 167 -10.69 -16.40 -11.68
CA TRP A 167 -11.99 -15.73 -11.76
C TRP A 167 -11.93 -14.26 -11.39
N SER A 168 -10.72 -13.70 -11.23
CA SER A 168 -10.56 -12.28 -10.95
C SER A 168 -10.91 -11.42 -12.17
N ASP A 169 -11.25 -10.16 -11.92
CA ASP A 169 -11.48 -9.17 -12.98
C ASP A 169 -10.21 -8.90 -13.82
N LYS A 170 -9.03 -8.92 -13.23
CA LYS A 170 -7.76 -8.82 -13.96
C LYS A 170 -7.56 -10.00 -14.91
N THR A 171 -7.91 -11.20 -14.48
CA THR A 171 -7.80 -12.42 -15.30
C THR A 171 -8.94 -12.50 -16.31
N ALA A 172 -10.16 -12.06 -15.95
CA ALA A 172 -11.33 -12.06 -16.84
C ALA A 172 -11.11 -11.26 -18.13
N ARG A 173 -10.24 -10.25 -18.12
CA ARG A 173 -9.85 -9.50 -19.33
C ARG A 173 -9.10 -10.36 -20.36
N ARG A 174 -8.53 -11.49 -19.95
CA ARG A 174 -7.82 -12.45 -20.82
C ARG A 174 -8.72 -13.54 -21.38
N TYR A 175 -10.01 -13.60 -20.99
CA TYR A 175 -10.97 -14.60 -21.38
C TYR A 175 -12.15 -14.00 -22.19
N PRO A 176 -12.92 -14.83 -22.92
CA PRO A 176 -14.06 -14.36 -23.69
C PRO A 176 -15.06 -13.54 -22.85
N PRO A 177 -15.75 -12.55 -23.45
CA PRO A 177 -16.79 -11.79 -22.78
C PRO A 177 -17.87 -12.70 -22.19
N GLY A 178 -18.31 -12.40 -20.96
CA GLY A 178 -19.38 -13.16 -20.30
C GLY A 178 -18.94 -14.09 -19.18
N ARG A 179 -17.64 -14.28 -18.95
CA ARG A 179 -17.14 -15.06 -17.80
C ARG A 179 -17.54 -14.41 -16.47
N ALA A 180 -17.88 -15.23 -15.48
CA ALA A 180 -18.19 -14.76 -14.15
C ALA A 180 -16.96 -14.12 -13.49
N ILE A 181 -17.16 -12.99 -12.81
CA ILE A 181 -16.18 -12.43 -11.87
C ILE A 181 -16.62 -12.90 -10.49
N VAL A 182 -15.74 -13.60 -9.79
CA VAL A 182 -16.00 -14.08 -8.44
C VAL A 182 -15.34 -13.12 -7.45
N PRO A 183 -16.11 -12.55 -6.51
CA PRO A 183 -15.53 -11.71 -5.47
C PRO A 183 -14.63 -12.54 -4.56
N ARG A 184 -13.47 -12.00 -4.26
CA ARG A 184 -12.42 -12.68 -3.53
C ARG A 184 -12.32 -12.15 -2.10
N PRO A 185 -12.24 -13.01 -1.06
CA PRO A 185 -12.00 -12.56 0.30
C PRO A 185 -10.56 -12.04 0.47
N VAL A 186 -10.38 -11.15 1.43
CA VAL A 186 -9.07 -10.80 2.01
C VAL A 186 -8.69 -11.89 3.00
N LEU A 187 -7.40 -12.19 3.16
CA LEU A 187 -6.97 -13.23 4.10
C LEU A 187 -7.12 -12.73 5.55
N VAL A 188 -6.45 -11.65 5.90
CA VAL A 188 -6.51 -11.05 7.25
C VAL A 188 -6.88 -9.57 7.14
N SER A 189 -8.02 -9.17 7.72
CA SER A 189 -8.51 -7.80 7.68
C SER A 189 -8.84 -7.29 9.09
N LEU A 190 -8.01 -6.40 9.61
CA LEU A 190 -8.07 -5.88 10.98
C LEU A 190 -8.30 -4.37 10.93
N ASN A 191 -9.58 -3.96 10.94
CA ASN A 191 -9.95 -2.56 10.74
C ASN A 191 -10.34 -1.87 12.05
N GLY A 192 -9.82 -0.65 12.27
CA GLY A 192 -10.13 0.16 13.44
C GLY A 192 -9.46 -0.35 14.72
N VAL A 193 -8.28 -0.97 14.59
CA VAL A 193 -7.54 -1.52 15.74
C VAL A 193 -6.65 -0.46 16.37
N THR A 194 -6.56 -0.48 17.70
CA THR A 194 -5.57 0.30 18.45
C THR A 194 -4.60 -0.65 19.16
N ARG A 195 -3.32 -0.49 18.92
CA ARG A 195 -2.22 -1.38 19.34
C ARG A 195 -2.35 -2.78 18.76
N LEU A 196 -1.86 -2.92 17.52
CA LEU A 196 -1.78 -4.19 16.80
C LEU A 196 -0.32 -4.65 16.70
N HIS A 197 -0.08 -5.93 16.96
CA HIS A 197 1.22 -6.56 16.72
C HIS A 197 1.04 -7.84 15.89
N VAL A 198 1.70 -7.90 14.71
CA VAL A 198 1.75 -9.11 13.89
C VAL A 198 3.21 -9.50 13.73
N ASP A 199 3.60 -10.67 14.24
CA ASP A 199 5.01 -11.06 14.35
C ASP A 199 5.25 -12.54 14.03
N GLY A 200 6.26 -12.80 13.21
CA GLY A 200 6.89 -14.10 13.00
C GLY A 200 6.16 -15.09 12.10
N ILE A 201 4.90 -14.85 11.77
CA ILE A 201 4.05 -15.77 11.00
C ILE A 201 4.32 -15.73 9.49
N THR A 202 3.89 -16.80 8.80
CA THR A 202 3.81 -16.84 7.34
C THR A 202 2.37 -16.61 6.88
N LEU A 203 2.17 -15.69 5.91
CA LEU A 203 0.91 -15.54 5.19
C LEU A 203 1.09 -16.04 3.76
N THR A 204 0.18 -16.89 3.28
CA THR A 204 0.33 -17.45 1.94
C THR A 204 -0.99 -17.64 1.21
N ASN A 205 -0.91 -17.65 -0.12
CA ASN A 205 -2.01 -17.98 -1.02
C ASN A 205 -3.31 -17.22 -0.74
N SER A 206 -3.24 -15.94 -0.44
CA SER A 206 -4.47 -15.15 -0.29
C SER A 206 -5.26 -15.11 -1.59
N PRO A 207 -6.59 -15.25 -1.56
CA PRO A 207 -7.42 -15.01 -2.74
C PRO A 207 -7.30 -13.59 -3.31
N MET A 208 -7.02 -12.61 -2.45
CA MET A 208 -6.81 -11.20 -2.76
C MET A 208 -5.68 -10.64 -1.89
N PHE A 209 -5.86 -9.57 -1.14
CA PHE A 209 -4.86 -9.00 -0.22
C PHE A 209 -4.57 -9.94 0.95
N HIS A 210 -3.30 -10.03 1.38
CA HIS A 210 -2.95 -10.89 2.53
C HIS A 210 -3.27 -10.22 3.86
N LEU A 211 -2.73 -9.02 4.13
CA LEU A 211 -2.91 -8.35 5.41
C LEU A 211 -3.37 -6.91 5.21
N VAL A 212 -4.55 -6.59 5.73
CA VAL A 212 -5.16 -5.25 5.68
C VAL A 212 -5.34 -4.72 7.09
N PRO A 213 -4.28 -4.18 7.73
CA PRO A 213 -4.34 -3.62 9.07
C PRO A 213 -4.64 -2.12 8.99
N ARG A 214 -5.67 -1.67 9.71
CA ARG A 214 -6.03 -0.24 9.75
C ARG A 214 -6.31 0.19 11.17
N GLY A 215 -5.72 1.32 11.58
CA GLY A 215 -5.92 1.83 12.93
C GLY A 215 -4.78 2.69 13.44
N GLN A 216 -4.38 2.48 14.68
CA GLN A 216 -3.32 3.24 15.34
C GLN A 216 -2.39 2.30 16.09
N ASP A 217 -1.10 2.66 16.15
CA ASP A 217 -0.07 1.86 16.82
C ASP A 217 -0.03 0.43 16.27
N ILE A 218 0.43 0.33 15.01
CA ILE A 218 0.51 -0.92 14.28
C ILE A 218 1.97 -1.32 14.13
N THR A 219 2.36 -2.48 14.65
CA THR A 219 3.69 -3.08 14.44
C THR A 219 3.54 -4.39 13.67
N ILE A 220 4.25 -4.50 12.55
CA ILE A 220 4.30 -5.70 11.69
C ILE A 220 5.77 -6.04 11.51
N GLU A 221 6.18 -7.22 11.95
CA GLU A 221 7.58 -7.58 11.87
C GLU A 221 7.82 -9.08 11.67
N ASN A 222 8.99 -9.39 11.09
CA ASN A 222 9.47 -10.76 10.91
C ASN A 222 8.52 -11.66 10.10
N LEU A 223 7.67 -11.09 9.25
CA LEU A 223 6.73 -11.86 8.44
C LEU A 223 7.38 -12.42 7.17
N ARG A 224 6.89 -13.57 6.75
CA ARG A 224 7.06 -14.07 5.39
C ARG A 224 5.72 -14.09 4.67
N ILE A 225 5.60 -13.36 3.53
CA ILE A 225 4.35 -13.26 2.78
C ILE A 225 4.59 -13.74 1.35
N VAL A 226 3.87 -14.78 0.93
CA VAL A 226 4.15 -15.47 -0.33
C VAL A 226 2.89 -15.80 -1.11
N ALA A 227 2.90 -15.47 -2.40
CA ALA A 227 1.94 -15.94 -3.39
C ALA A 227 2.64 -16.05 -4.75
N PRO A 228 2.11 -16.81 -5.72
CA PRO A 228 2.65 -16.81 -7.08
C PRO A 228 2.72 -15.39 -7.67
N SER A 229 3.79 -15.08 -8.37
CA SER A 229 4.04 -13.75 -8.94
C SER A 229 3.00 -13.30 -9.98
N ASP A 230 2.25 -14.22 -10.55
CA ASP A 230 1.15 -13.97 -11.49
C ASP A 230 -0.25 -13.99 -10.84
N ALA A 231 -0.31 -14.25 -9.52
CA ALA A 231 -1.58 -14.24 -8.78
C ALA A 231 -2.10 -12.79 -8.63
N PRO A 232 -3.29 -12.48 -9.16
CA PRO A 232 -3.77 -11.10 -9.26
C PRO A 232 -4.21 -10.53 -7.90
N ASN A 233 -3.80 -9.30 -7.62
CA ASN A 233 -4.14 -8.55 -6.40
C ASN A 233 -3.76 -9.30 -5.11
N THR A 234 -2.65 -9.97 -5.12
CA THR A 234 -2.09 -10.61 -3.93
C THR A 234 -1.15 -9.66 -3.20
N ASP A 235 -1.65 -8.43 -2.96
CA ASP A 235 -0.94 -7.42 -2.18
C ASP A 235 -0.54 -8.02 -0.83
N ALA A 236 0.71 -7.82 -0.42
CA ALA A 236 1.17 -8.40 0.84
C ALA A 236 0.58 -7.65 2.03
N MET A 237 0.67 -6.32 2.01
CA MET A 237 0.18 -5.48 3.11
C MET A 237 -0.47 -4.20 2.60
N ASP A 238 -1.70 -3.92 3.05
CA ASP A 238 -2.45 -2.69 2.78
C ASP A 238 -2.69 -1.88 4.07
N PRO A 239 -1.63 -1.40 4.73
CA PRO A 239 -1.76 -0.72 6.00
C PRO A 239 -2.37 0.68 5.83
N GLY A 240 -3.10 1.13 6.87
CA GLY A 240 -3.65 2.47 6.91
C GLY A 240 -3.86 2.96 8.33
N GLY A 241 -3.54 4.24 8.59
CA GLY A 241 -3.71 4.87 9.89
C GLY A 241 -2.47 5.60 10.39
N GLN A 242 -2.16 5.48 11.67
CA GLN A 242 -1.14 6.31 12.31
C GLN A 242 -0.19 5.49 13.18
N ARG A 243 1.08 5.90 13.23
CA ARG A 243 2.15 5.22 13.96
C ARG A 243 2.24 3.76 13.56
N ILE A 244 2.67 3.56 12.31
CA ILE A 244 2.79 2.24 11.69
C ILE A 244 4.28 1.91 11.54
N VAL A 245 4.70 0.76 12.05
CA VAL A 245 6.05 0.23 11.91
C VAL A 245 5.99 -1.12 11.21
N ILE A 246 6.66 -1.22 10.06
CA ILE A 246 6.78 -2.46 9.28
C ILE A 246 8.27 -2.75 9.09
N ARG A 247 8.74 -3.90 9.57
CA ARG A 247 10.16 -4.21 9.50
C ARG A 247 10.47 -5.70 9.39
N LYS A 248 11.66 -6.00 8.82
CA LYS A 248 12.23 -7.35 8.76
C LYS A 248 11.30 -8.37 8.11
N CYS A 249 10.59 -7.98 7.06
CA CYS A 249 9.68 -8.89 6.34
C CYS A 249 10.30 -9.31 5.00
N GLU A 250 10.07 -10.58 4.63
CA GLU A 250 10.35 -11.11 3.29
C GLU A 250 9.04 -11.25 2.52
N ILE A 251 8.99 -10.65 1.33
CA ILE A 251 7.74 -10.52 0.55
C ILE A 251 7.99 -10.99 -0.89
N ASP A 252 7.18 -11.95 -1.34
CA ASP A 252 7.19 -12.51 -2.69
C ASP A 252 5.76 -12.73 -3.15
N THR A 253 5.16 -11.75 -3.85
CA THR A 253 3.74 -11.74 -4.19
C THR A 253 3.49 -11.24 -5.62
N GLY A 254 2.24 -11.25 -6.07
CA GLY A 254 1.86 -10.87 -7.43
C GLY A 254 1.33 -9.43 -7.58
N ASP A 255 1.27 -8.64 -6.50
CA ASP A 255 0.85 -7.22 -6.54
C ASP A 255 1.67 -6.39 -5.54
N ASP A 256 1.16 -5.29 -4.98
CA ASP A 256 1.92 -4.38 -4.11
C ASP A 256 2.52 -5.11 -2.89
N ASN A 257 3.83 -4.93 -2.64
CA ASN A 257 4.46 -5.49 -1.43
C ASN A 257 4.00 -4.73 -0.17
N VAL A 258 3.88 -3.41 -0.27
CA VAL A 258 3.19 -2.57 0.71
C VAL A 258 2.39 -1.52 -0.06
N ALA A 259 1.11 -1.34 0.26
CA ALA A 259 0.27 -0.29 -0.32
C ALA A 259 -0.31 0.60 0.78
N LEU A 260 0.40 1.70 1.09
CA LEU A 260 -0.06 2.67 2.10
C LEU A 260 -1.36 3.34 1.67
N GLN A 261 -2.35 3.29 2.54
CA GLN A 261 -3.69 3.81 2.28
C GLN A 261 -3.85 5.28 2.68
N SER A 262 -4.80 5.96 2.04
CA SER A 262 -5.14 7.36 2.29
C SER A 262 -5.37 7.68 3.77
N GLY A 263 -4.79 8.77 4.25
CA GLY A 263 -4.83 9.19 5.64
C GLY A 263 -3.71 8.61 6.52
N SER A 264 -2.80 7.83 5.93
CA SER A 264 -1.66 7.29 6.69
C SER A 264 -0.64 8.36 7.00
N ARG A 265 -0.14 8.34 8.25
CA ARG A 265 0.93 9.21 8.72
C ARG A 265 1.76 8.54 9.81
N ASP A 266 2.97 9.06 10.02
CA ASP A 266 3.94 8.48 10.96
C ASP A 266 4.19 7.00 10.65
N VAL A 267 4.75 6.74 9.47
CA VAL A 267 4.96 5.38 8.95
C VAL A 267 6.45 5.11 8.79
N LEU A 268 6.94 4.06 9.43
CA LEU A 268 8.30 3.55 9.25
C LEU A 268 8.24 2.18 8.56
N ILE A 269 8.94 2.06 7.44
CA ILE A 269 9.14 0.81 6.72
C ILE A 269 10.64 0.58 6.61
N GLU A 270 11.15 -0.51 7.19
CA GLU A 270 12.57 -0.77 7.20
C GLU A 270 12.94 -2.25 7.12
N ASP A 271 14.14 -2.51 6.59
CA ASP A 271 14.71 -3.85 6.53
C ASP A 271 13.82 -4.87 5.80
N LEU A 272 13.13 -4.44 4.73
CA LEU A 272 12.31 -5.34 3.90
C LEU A 272 13.14 -5.95 2.77
N THR A 273 12.84 -7.21 2.45
CA THR A 273 13.28 -7.88 1.24
C THR A 273 12.06 -8.15 0.35
N CYS A 274 11.99 -7.46 -0.80
CA CYS A 274 10.91 -7.58 -1.78
C CYS A 274 11.44 -8.32 -3.03
N LEU A 275 10.87 -9.49 -3.35
CA LEU A 275 11.32 -10.34 -4.45
C LEU A 275 10.46 -10.12 -5.71
N HIS A 276 9.19 -10.50 -5.71
CA HIS A 276 8.25 -10.13 -6.78
C HIS A 276 7.17 -9.20 -6.22
N GLY A 277 6.36 -8.63 -7.10
CA GLY A 277 5.28 -7.70 -6.77
C GLY A 277 5.52 -6.30 -7.30
N HIS A 278 4.74 -5.34 -6.82
CA HIS A 278 4.78 -3.97 -7.34
C HIS A 278 5.51 -2.97 -6.41
N GLY A 279 6.36 -3.45 -5.50
CA GLY A 279 7.18 -2.63 -4.62
C GLY A 279 6.40 -1.95 -3.49
N ILE A 280 6.99 -0.91 -2.91
CA ILE A 280 6.36 -0.11 -1.86
C ILE A 280 5.61 1.05 -2.52
N SER A 281 4.29 1.01 -2.40
CA SER A 281 3.35 1.96 -3.00
C SER A 281 2.72 2.89 -1.96
N ILE A 282 2.60 4.16 -2.30
CA ILE A 282 1.76 5.15 -1.63
C ILE A 282 0.56 5.42 -2.55
N GLY A 283 -0.66 5.16 -2.07
CA GLY A 283 -1.89 5.29 -2.86
C GLY A 283 -2.26 3.98 -3.60
N SER A 284 -3.21 4.01 -4.59
CA SER A 284 -3.75 5.17 -5.31
C SER A 284 -4.73 6.05 -4.52
N PRO A 285 -5.48 5.60 -3.50
CA PRO A 285 -6.28 6.54 -2.73
C PRO A 285 -5.39 7.50 -1.93
N THR A 286 -5.45 8.81 -2.26
CA THR A 286 -4.68 9.86 -1.56
C THR A 286 -5.56 10.97 -0.97
N ARG A 287 -6.87 10.84 -1.07
CA ARG A 287 -7.85 11.89 -0.75
C ARG A 287 -7.66 12.55 0.63
N ASN A 288 -7.30 11.78 1.64
CA ASN A 288 -7.09 12.27 3.00
C ASN A 288 -5.62 12.60 3.30
N GLY A 289 -4.79 12.72 2.26
CA GLY A 289 -3.36 12.91 2.37
C GLY A 289 -2.59 11.66 2.82
N LEU A 290 -1.28 11.74 2.71
CA LEU A 290 -0.30 10.84 3.33
C LEU A 290 0.94 11.67 3.66
N SER A 291 1.49 11.50 4.85
CA SER A 291 2.65 12.29 5.25
C SER A 291 3.49 11.58 6.31
N HIS A 292 4.73 12.07 6.47
CA HIS A 292 5.70 11.56 7.42
C HIS A 292 5.90 10.04 7.25
N VAL A 293 6.42 9.65 6.07
CA VAL A 293 6.71 8.26 5.70
C VAL A 293 8.21 8.08 5.51
N ILE A 294 8.79 7.18 6.26
CA ILE A 294 10.21 6.83 6.18
C ILE A 294 10.34 5.39 5.69
N VAL A 295 11.06 5.20 4.58
CA VAL A 295 11.39 3.87 4.04
C VAL A 295 12.90 3.75 3.97
N ARG A 296 13.49 2.78 4.65
CA ARG A 296 14.93 2.66 4.69
C ARG A 296 15.44 1.21 4.77
N ARG A 297 16.68 1.01 4.30
CA ARG A 297 17.39 -0.28 4.35
C ARG A 297 16.59 -1.44 3.73
N CYS A 298 15.91 -1.15 2.61
CA CYS A 298 15.12 -2.14 1.89
C CYS A 298 15.86 -2.66 0.65
N THR A 299 15.63 -3.91 0.32
CA THR A 299 16.15 -4.55 -0.89
C THR A 299 15.02 -4.99 -1.80
N PHE A 300 15.15 -4.71 -3.10
CA PHE A 300 14.22 -5.15 -4.14
C PHE A 300 14.98 -5.97 -5.18
N ASP A 301 14.50 -7.16 -5.52
CA ASP A 301 15.05 -7.96 -6.61
C ASP A 301 13.94 -8.60 -7.43
N GLY A 302 13.70 -8.07 -8.64
CA GLY A 302 12.70 -8.60 -9.57
C GLY A 302 11.30 -8.02 -9.45
N THR A 303 11.08 -6.99 -8.64
CA THR A 303 9.76 -6.33 -8.52
C THR A 303 9.46 -5.48 -9.77
N ASP A 304 8.17 -5.28 -10.08
CA ASP A 304 7.75 -4.40 -11.17
C ASP A 304 8.04 -2.92 -10.87
N ASN A 305 7.89 -2.51 -9.62
CA ASN A 305 8.26 -1.17 -9.16
C ASN A 305 9.12 -1.27 -7.89
N GLY A 306 9.89 -0.22 -7.63
CA GLY A 306 10.59 -0.06 -6.37
C GLY A 306 9.77 0.84 -5.43
N LEU A 307 10.02 2.15 -5.54
CA LEU A 307 9.33 3.19 -4.78
C LEU A 307 8.27 3.83 -5.67
N ARG A 308 7.01 3.71 -5.28
CA ARG A 308 5.88 4.14 -6.10
C ARG A 308 4.95 5.07 -5.32
N ILE A 309 4.65 6.24 -5.91
CA ILE A 309 3.59 7.14 -5.44
C ILE A 309 2.61 7.30 -6.58
N LYS A 310 1.35 6.91 -6.38
CA LYS A 310 0.35 6.86 -7.45
C LYS A 310 -0.95 7.53 -7.03
N SER A 311 -1.46 8.43 -7.87
CA SER A 311 -2.79 9.03 -7.72
C SER A 311 -3.32 9.51 -9.07
N TYR A 312 -4.51 10.08 -9.07
CA TYR A 312 -5.18 10.55 -10.28
C TYR A 312 -6.14 11.70 -9.98
N ARG A 313 -6.52 12.45 -11.04
CA ARG A 313 -7.57 13.46 -10.95
C ARG A 313 -8.87 12.88 -10.41
N GLY A 314 -9.51 13.57 -9.48
CA GLY A 314 -10.68 13.10 -8.75
C GLY A 314 -10.37 12.47 -7.39
N ASN A 315 -9.12 12.10 -7.16
CA ASN A 315 -8.69 11.54 -5.88
C ASN A 315 -8.24 12.64 -4.89
N GLY A 316 -7.49 13.63 -5.38
CA GLY A 316 -7.01 14.75 -4.55
C GLY A 316 -6.00 14.31 -3.46
N GLY A 317 -5.84 15.17 -2.46
CA GLY A 317 -4.97 14.97 -1.29
C GLY A 317 -3.51 15.33 -1.53
N GLU A 318 -2.80 15.60 -0.44
CA GLU A 318 -1.36 15.87 -0.43
C GLU A 318 -0.58 14.64 -0.05
N VAL A 319 0.52 14.38 -0.74
CA VAL A 319 1.51 13.37 -0.38
C VAL A 319 2.84 14.10 -0.20
N HIS A 320 3.30 14.18 1.04
CA HIS A 320 4.47 14.98 1.39
C HIS A 320 5.22 14.43 2.61
N ASP A 321 6.41 14.97 2.88
CA ASP A 321 7.33 14.50 3.93
C ASP A 321 7.60 12.99 3.77
N ILE A 322 8.07 12.62 2.58
CA ILE A 322 8.38 11.23 2.23
C ILE A 322 9.89 11.07 2.12
N ARG A 323 10.47 10.18 2.87
CA ARG A 323 11.91 9.95 2.93
C ARG A 323 12.26 8.51 2.61
N TYR A 324 13.11 8.34 1.62
CA TYR A 324 13.65 7.05 1.19
C TYR A 324 15.15 7.04 1.37
N SER A 325 15.72 6.06 2.08
CA SER A 325 17.17 5.99 2.25
C SER A 325 17.74 4.57 2.29
N ASP A 326 19.00 4.45 1.88
CA ASP A 326 19.79 3.22 2.02
C ASP A 326 19.13 2.00 1.35
N ILE A 327 18.74 2.16 0.07
CA ILE A 327 17.95 1.17 -0.67
C ILE A 327 18.77 0.58 -1.82
N VAL A 328 18.65 -0.73 -1.99
CA VAL A 328 19.25 -1.48 -3.11
C VAL A 328 18.16 -2.08 -3.98
N MET A 329 18.23 -1.79 -5.29
CA MET A 329 17.29 -2.30 -6.29
C MET A 329 18.02 -3.05 -7.39
N LYS A 330 17.51 -4.23 -7.76
CA LYS A 330 18.10 -5.10 -8.75
C LYS A 330 17.01 -5.74 -9.59
N ASN A 331 17.17 -5.72 -10.92
CA ASN A 331 16.14 -6.25 -11.83
C ASN A 331 14.75 -5.60 -11.68
N VAL A 332 14.65 -4.41 -11.07
CA VAL A 332 13.39 -3.70 -10.87
C VAL A 332 12.97 -3.02 -12.16
N ARG A 333 11.75 -3.27 -12.64
CA ARG A 333 11.28 -2.73 -13.93
C ARG A 333 11.18 -1.21 -13.93
N ARG A 334 10.65 -0.60 -12.84
CA ARG A 334 10.55 0.85 -12.60
C ARG A 334 11.00 1.16 -11.18
N PRO A 335 12.26 1.48 -10.96
CA PRO A 335 12.78 1.79 -9.62
C PRO A 335 12.03 2.93 -8.93
N PHE A 336 11.66 3.96 -9.72
CA PHE A 336 10.89 5.11 -9.25
C PHE A 336 9.69 5.32 -10.16
N ASP A 337 8.48 5.39 -9.58
CA ASP A 337 7.24 5.69 -10.27
C ASP A 337 6.39 6.68 -9.46
N ILE A 338 6.69 7.99 -9.60
CA ILE A 338 5.90 9.07 -9.00
C ILE A 338 4.89 9.52 -10.04
N ASN A 339 3.61 9.15 -9.89
CA ASN A 339 2.64 9.19 -10.97
C ASN A 339 1.29 9.79 -10.54
N MET A 340 1.02 11.04 -10.94
CA MET A 340 -0.25 11.74 -10.72
C MET A 340 -1.27 11.47 -11.85
N LEU A 341 -0.89 10.67 -12.84
CA LEU A 341 -1.71 10.29 -14.00
C LEU A 341 -2.17 8.82 -13.93
N TYR A 342 -2.12 8.20 -12.75
CA TYR A 342 -2.44 6.77 -12.61
C TYR A 342 -3.89 6.46 -13.03
N ASN A 343 -4.09 5.39 -13.80
CA ASN A 343 -5.41 5.01 -14.34
C ASN A 343 -5.97 3.67 -13.81
N GLY A 344 -5.32 3.10 -12.79
CA GLY A 344 -5.77 1.84 -12.19
C GLY A 344 -5.26 0.56 -12.90
N ASN A 345 -4.56 0.68 -14.04
CA ASN A 345 -4.02 -0.48 -14.76
C ASN A 345 -2.56 -0.76 -14.35
N ALA A 346 -2.34 -1.16 -13.10
CA ALA A 346 -1.02 -1.49 -12.61
C ALA A 346 -0.34 -2.57 -13.47
N GLY A 347 0.94 -2.37 -13.79
CA GLY A 347 1.76 -3.34 -14.53
C GLY A 347 1.62 -3.32 -16.04
N GLY A 348 0.65 -2.62 -16.61
CA GLY A 348 0.52 -2.45 -18.07
C GLY A 348 1.35 -1.29 -18.63
N PRO A 349 1.62 -1.26 -19.94
CA PRO A 349 2.19 -0.10 -20.61
C PRO A 349 1.27 1.13 -20.56
N THR A 350 0.01 0.93 -20.18
CA THR A 350 -1.08 1.92 -20.17
C THR A 350 -1.56 2.26 -18.76
N ASP A 351 -0.69 2.26 -17.76
CA ASP A 351 -1.06 2.67 -16.39
C ASP A 351 -1.12 4.20 -16.21
N VAL A 352 -0.98 4.94 -17.31
CA VAL A 352 -1.03 6.40 -17.37
C VAL A 352 -2.33 6.85 -18.03
N GLY A 353 -3.06 7.70 -17.35
CA GLY A 353 -4.25 8.37 -17.86
C GLY A 353 -3.92 9.60 -18.72
N PRO A 354 -4.95 10.32 -19.19
CA PRO A 354 -4.76 11.49 -20.06
C PRO A 354 -4.03 12.61 -19.32
N ARG A 355 -3.02 13.20 -19.98
CA ARG A 355 -2.25 14.33 -19.46
C ARG A 355 -3.10 15.58 -19.27
N GLN A 356 -4.01 15.86 -20.20
CA GLN A 356 -4.90 17.01 -20.14
C GLN A 356 -6.20 16.66 -19.40
N ALA A 357 -6.70 17.58 -18.58
CA ALA A 357 -8.01 17.46 -17.98
C ALA A 357 -9.11 17.51 -19.06
N ALA A 358 -10.20 16.77 -18.84
CA ALA A 358 -11.37 16.91 -19.72
C ALA A 358 -11.99 18.30 -19.59
N PRO A 359 -12.38 18.95 -20.69
CA PRO A 359 -12.95 20.30 -20.66
C PRO A 359 -14.15 20.40 -19.71
N GLY A 360 -14.20 21.43 -18.86
CA GLY A 360 -15.32 21.72 -17.97
C GLY A 360 -15.43 20.84 -16.72
N GLN A 361 -14.49 19.96 -16.47
CA GLN A 361 -14.48 19.15 -15.25
C GLN A 361 -13.59 19.79 -14.17
N THR A 362 -14.21 20.15 -13.03
CA THR A 362 -13.49 20.51 -11.80
C THR A 362 -13.33 19.25 -10.96
N GLN A 363 -12.11 18.75 -10.86
CA GLN A 363 -11.79 17.53 -10.09
C GLN A 363 -10.82 17.87 -8.97
N ALA A 364 -10.89 17.14 -7.86
CA ALA A 364 -9.86 17.21 -6.82
C ALA A 364 -8.53 16.72 -7.40
N ILE A 365 -7.46 17.48 -7.22
CA ILE A 365 -6.15 17.24 -7.82
C ILE A 365 -5.18 16.79 -6.73
N PRO A 366 -4.45 15.68 -6.92
CA PRO A 366 -3.40 15.29 -6.00
C PRO A 366 -2.22 16.26 -6.06
N ASN A 367 -1.53 16.44 -4.94
CA ASN A 367 -0.31 17.26 -4.84
C ASN A 367 0.82 16.40 -4.22
N PHE A 368 1.92 16.22 -4.98
CA PHE A 368 3.09 15.48 -4.52
C PHE A 368 4.28 16.41 -4.39
N HIS A 369 4.80 16.54 -3.17
CA HIS A 369 5.93 17.42 -2.86
C HIS A 369 6.69 16.95 -1.61
N ASP A 370 7.83 17.58 -1.31
CA ASP A 370 8.66 17.27 -0.15
C ASP A 370 9.02 15.78 -0.10
N ILE A 371 9.66 15.29 -1.18
CA ILE A 371 10.04 13.89 -1.35
C ILE A 371 11.55 13.79 -1.46
N HIS A 372 12.18 13.03 -0.59
CA HIS A 372 13.63 12.91 -0.51
C HIS A 372 14.09 11.46 -0.68
N VAL A 373 15.03 11.26 -1.62
CA VAL A 373 15.67 9.97 -1.89
C VAL A 373 17.15 10.10 -1.66
N THR A 374 17.72 9.28 -0.77
CA THR A 374 19.13 9.36 -0.39
C THR A 374 19.79 7.97 -0.37
N ASN A 375 21.05 7.89 -0.81
CA ASN A 375 21.87 6.67 -0.74
C ASN A 375 21.17 5.46 -1.40
N LEU A 376 20.95 5.52 -2.71
CA LEU A 376 20.23 4.44 -3.40
C LEU A 376 21.02 3.93 -4.60
N THR A 377 21.00 2.61 -4.79
CA THR A 377 21.65 1.96 -5.93
C THR A 377 20.65 1.11 -6.72
N VAL A 378 20.61 1.32 -8.03
CA VAL A 378 19.80 0.55 -8.98
C VAL A 378 20.70 -0.13 -9.99
N THR A 379 20.49 -1.42 -10.22
CA THR A 379 21.22 -2.18 -11.24
C THR A 379 20.28 -3.04 -12.07
N ARG A 380 20.63 -3.21 -13.36
CA ARG A 380 19.91 -4.10 -14.31
C ARG A 380 18.42 -3.75 -14.46
N SER A 381 18.09 -2.47 -14.51
CA SER A 381 16.72 -1.99 -14.66
C SER A 381 16.41 -1.64 -16.11
N PRO A 382 15.21 -1.92 -16.65
CA PRO A 382 14.79 -1.41 -17.96
C PRO A 382 14.66 0.12 -18.01
N LEU A 383 14.25 0.77 -16.91
CA LEU A 383 14.11 2.23 -16.80
C LEU A 383 14.87 2.75 -15.60
N ALA A 384 15.38 3.97 -15.66
CA ALA A 384 15.94 4.64 -14.48
C ALA A 384 14.81 5.08 -13.52
N GLY A 385 13.66 5.50 -14.04
CA GLY A 385 12.50 5.95 -13.27
C GLY A 385 11.67 6.97 -14.02
N ARG A 386 10.56 7.41 -13.39
CA ARG A 386 9.73 8.49 -13.93
C ARG A 386 9.06 9.30 -12.82
N ILE A 387 8.88 10.59 -13.09
CA ILE A 387 8.02 11.52 -12.36
C ILE A 387 7.03 12.08 -13.35
N LEU A 388 5.74 11.85 -13.13
CA LEU A 388 4.63 12.30 -13.97
C LEU A 388 3.69 13.18 -13.14
N GLY A 389 3.88 14.49 -13.21
CA GLY A 389 2.98 15.48 -12.64
C GLY A 389 1.78 15.78 -13.55
N LEU A 390 1.06 16.81 -13.22
CA LEU A 390 -0.06 17.34 -14.01
C LEU A 390 0.28 18.75 -14.49
N PRO A 391 -0.14 19.17 -15.69
CA PRO A 391 0.12 20.53 -16.16
C PRO A 391 -0.40 21.61 -15.20
N GLU A 392 -1.55 21.37 -14.57
CA GLU A 392 -2.19 22.27 -13.59
C GLU A 392 -1.65 22.12 -12.17
N GLN A 393 -0.97 21.01 -11.86
CA GLN A 393 -0.34 20.73 -10.57
C GLN A 393 0.94 19.92 -10.81
N MET A 394 2.04 20.62 -10.97
CA MET A 394 3.34 19.97 -11.17
C MET A 394 3.78 19.23 -9.92
N ALA A 395 4.38 18.04 -10.09
CA ALA A 395 5.14 17.42 -9.02
C ALA A 395 6.33 18.31 -8.66
N ASN A 396 6.55 18.57 -7.38
CA ASN A 396 7.55 19.57 -7.01
C ASN A 396 8.27 19.21 -5.69
N ASP A 397 9.38 19.94 -5.42
CA ASP A 397 10.19 19.76 -4.22
C ASP A 397 10.58 18.29 -4.01
N ILE A 398 11.26 17.73 -5.03
CA ILE A 398 11.71 16.33 -5.02
C ILE A 398 13.23 16.30 -5.15
N THR A 399 13.89 15.67 -4.19
CA THR A 399 15.34 15.62 -4.13
C THR A 399 15.87 14.20 -4.17
N PHE A 400 16.84 13.96 -5.04
CA PHE A 400 17.65 12.74 -5.09
C PHE A 400 19.08 13.10 -4.72
N THR A 401 19.64 12.43 -3.70
CA THR A 401 21.00 12.68 -3.22
C THR A 401 21.78 11.36 -3.14
N ASN A 402 22.98 11.33 -3.74
CA ASN A 402 23.84 10.15 -3.75
C ASN A 402 23.13 8.90 -4.30
N VAL A 403 22.64 8.99 -5.55
CA VAL A 403 21.89 7.92 -6.22
C VAL A 403 22.63 7.45 -7.47
N ASN A 404 22.84 6.13 -7.56
CA ASN A 404 23.50 5.49 -8.70
C ASN A 404 22.54 4.56 -9.43
N ILE A 405 22.33 4.78 -10.72
CA ILE A 405 21.37 4.02 -11.52
C ILE A 405 22.06 3.47 -12.78
N GLN A 406 21.97 2.16 -12.97
CA GLN A 406 22.31 1.49 -14.24
C GLN A 406 21.03 0.92 -14.85
N SER A 407 20.66 1.42 -16.03
CA SER A 407 19.40 1.08 -16.68
C SER A 407 19.54 1.00 -18.20
N VAL A 408 18.53 0.40 -18.86
CA VAL A 408 18.49 0.42 -20.33
C VAL A 408 18.12 1.81 -20.83
N ARG A 409 17.12 2.47 -20.22
CA ARG A 409 16.61 3.81 -20.58
C ARG A 409 16.72 4.76 -19.40
N GLY A 410 16.77 6.07 -19.70
CA GLY A 410 16.94 7.13 -18.73
C GLY A 410 15.76 7.36 -17.80
N PHE A 411 15.83 8.49 -17.10
CA PHE A 411 14.82 8.98 -16.17
C PHE A 411 13.94 10.02 -16.87
N LEU A 412 12.61 9.87 -16.80
CA LEU A 412 11.66 10.84 -17.34
C LEU A 412 11.13 11.76 -16.23
N VAL A 413 11.14 13.07 -16.47
CA VAL A 413 10.38 14.03 -15.68
C VAL A 413 9.42 14.77 -16.60
N GLN A 414 8.12 14.62 -16.34
CA GLN A 414 7.05 15.31 -17.05
C GLN A 414 6.22 16.13 -16.06
N ASP A 415 5.94 17.40 -16.39
CA ASP A 415 5.20 18.34 -15.55
C ASP A 415 5.77 18.38 -14.11
N GLY A 416 7.06 18.69 -14.02
CA GLY A 416 7.82 18.72 -12.75
C GLY A 416 8.63 19.98 -12.58
N LYS A 417 8.70 20.54 -11.36
CA LYS A 417 9.49 21.72 -11.01
C LYS A 417 10.18 21.53 -9.66
N ASP A 418 11.19 22.34 -9.38
CA ASP A 418 11.93 22.33 -8.12
C ASP A 418 12.46 20.90 -7.77
N ILE A 419 12.96 20.21 -8.82
CA ILE A 419 13.52 18.86 -8.69
C ILE A 419 15.04 18.97 -8.68
N THR A 420 15.68 18.33 -7.69
CA THR A 420 17.14 18.36 -7.53
C THR A 420 17.71 16.95 -7.57
N PHE A 421 18.70 16.74 -8.45
CA PHE A 421 19.55 15.57 -8.52
C PHE A 421 20.96 15.98 -8.09
N ASP A 422 21.32 15.71 -6.82
CA ASP A 422 22.65 15.99 -6.26
C ASP A 422 23.46 14.71 -6.12
N LYS A 423 24.65 14.66 -6.71
CA LYS A 423 25.48 13.44 -6.78
C LYS A 423 24.73 12.25 -7.36
N VAL A 424 23.88 12.51 -8.37
CA VAL A 424 23.12 11.48 -9.09
C VAL A 424 23.86 11.10 -10.36
N LYS A 425 24.09 9.79 -10.51
CA LYS A 425 24.68 9.19 -11.72
C LYS A 425 23.65 8.27 -12.35
N ILE A 426 23.35 8.48 -13.63
CA ILE A 426 22.47 7.63 -14.43
C ILE A 426 23.26 7.14 -15.63
N GLU A 427 23.53 5.85 -15.71
CA GLU A 427 24.15 5.18 -16.85
C GLU A 427 23.07 4.46 -17.65
N THR A 428 22.94 4.84 -18.94
CA THR A 428 21.93 4.27 -19.83
C THR A 428 22.57 3.50 -20.96
N ALA A 429 21.98 2.37 -21.35
CA ALA A 429 22.39 1.63 -22.53
C ALA A 429 21.88 2.29 -23.83
N VAL A 430 20.73 2.96 -23.77
CA VAL A 430 20.06 3.57 -24.93
C VAL A 430 19.43 4.91 -24.52
N GLY A 431 19.69 5.93 -25.33
CA GLY A 431 19.07 7.27 -25.20
C GLY A 431 19.71 8.13 -24.11
N GLU A 432 19.08 9.25 -23.87
CA GLU A 432 19.55 10.23 -22.88
C GLU A 432 19.30 9.74 -21.44
N PRO A 433 20.22 9.99 -20.52
CA PRO A 433 20.06 9.61 -19.13
C PRO A 433 18.92 10.37 -18.41
N LEU A 434 18.57 11.58 -18.87
CA LEU A 434 17.47 12.39 -18.36
C LEU A 434 16.66 12.97 -19.51
N VAL A 435 15.36 12.70 -19.51
CA VAL A 435 14.37 13.25 -20.47
C VAL A 435 13.41 14.16 -19.73
N LEU A 436 13.25 15.39 -20.24
CA LEU A 436 12.40 16.42 -19.62
C LEU A 436 11.29 16.84 -20.59
N ASP A 437 10.05 16.91 -20.08
CA ASP A 437 8.89 17.39 -20.82
C ASP A 437 8.06 18.34 -19.92
N ASN A 438 8.05 19.63 -20.22
CA ASN A 438 7.49 20.68 -19.37
C ASN A 438 8.03 20.57 -17.93
N ALA A 439 9.34 20.45 -17.80
CA ALA A 439 9.96 20.18 -16.52
C ALA A 439 11.31 20.88 -16.37
N SER A 440 11.70 21.10 -15.10
CA SER A 440 13.01 21.64 -14.74
C SER A 440 13.67 20.80 -13.65
N VAL A 441 14.95 20.49 -13.83
CA VAL A 441 15.75 19.69 -12.89
C VAL A 441 17.11 20.34 -12.70
N LYS A 442 17.53 20.54 -11.45
CA LYS A 442 18.89 20.90 -11.10
C LYS A 442 19.72 19.63 -10.96
N TRP A 443 20.54 19.29 -11.93
CA TRP A 443 21.32 18.06 -11.96
C TRP A 443 22.81 18.35 -11.71
N ASN A 444 23.33 17.87 -10.58
CA ASN A 444 24.70 18.06 -10.14
C ASN A 444 25.17 19.52 -10.28
N GLY A 445 24.34 20.44 -9.81
CA GLY A 445 24.60 21.88 -9.85
C GLY A 445 24.19 22.58 -11.14
N SER A 446 23.94 21.86 -12.25
CA SER A 446 23.56 22.45 -13.53
C SER A 446 22.04 22.39 -13.76
N GLN A 447 21.45 23.56 -14.12
CA GLN A 447 20.02 23.61 -14.47
C GLN A 447 19.78 22.96 -15.83
N LYS A 448 18.80 22.05 -15.88
CA LYS A 448 18.29 21.42 -17.08
C LYS A 448 16.81 21.76 -17.22
N ASN A 449 16.39 22.16 -18.41
CA ASN A 449 15.02 22.52 -18.72
C ASN A 449 14.55 21.76 -19.97
N GLY A 450 13.32 21.26 -19.94
CA GLY A 450 12.68 20.62 -21.09
C GLY A 450 11.39 21.35 -21.46
N PRO A 451 11.24 21.78 -22.72
CA PRO A 451 10.03 22.43 -23.19
C PRO A 451 8.85 21.45 -23.22
N LEU A 452 7.63 21.97 -23.33
CA LEU A 452 6.44 21.19 -23.58
C LEU A 452 6.53 20.50 -24.96
N GLY A 453 6.21 19.22 -25.06
CA GLY A 453 6.19 18.44 -26.30
C GLY A 453 7.45 17.60 -26.56
N GLY A 454 8.25 17.33 -25.54
CA GLY A 454 9.26 16.27 -25.59
C GLY A 454 8.63 14.93 -26.02
N LYS A 455 9.42 13.98 -26.53
CA LYS A 455 8.91 12.67 -26.98
C LYS A 455 9.01 11.63 -25.86
N PRO A 456 8.02 11.54 -24.94
CA PRO A 456 8.05 10.60 -23.82
C PRO A 456 7.57 9.19 -24.17
N ASP A 457 7.09 8.92 -25.39
CA ASP A 457 6.36 7.68 -25.78
C ASP A 457 7.07 6.35 -25.45
N VAL A 458 8.36 6.40 -25.17
CA VAL A 458 9.16 5.22 -24.80
C VAL A 458 9.21 4.94 -23.29
N PHE A 459 8.55 5.74 -22.46
CA PHE A 459 8.56 5.66 -20.99
C PHE A 459 7.20 5.26 -20.38
N TYR A 460 6.18 5.11 -21.21
CA TYR A 460 4.83 4.72 -20.81
C TYR A 460 4.59 3.21 -20.85
#